data_7ffeb60c9370e5d4cb7d33a23cab46eb
#
_entry.id   7ffeb60c9370e5d4cb7d33a23cab46eb
#
_cell.length_a   1.000
_cell.length_b   1.000
_cell.length_c   1.000
_cell.angle_alpha   90.00
_cell.angle_beta   90.00
_cell.angle_gamma   90.00
#
_symmetry.space_group_name_H-M   'P 1'
#
loop_
_entity.id
_entity.type
_entity.pdbx_description
1 polymer ?
#
loop_
_entity_poly.entity_id
_entity_poly.type
_entity_poly.pdbx_seq_one_letter_code
_entity_poly.pdbx_strand_id
1 'polypeptide(L)'
;MEKGKDYVSKDTSTTITNTSLKFNGFSKIKNRTIIYNWFIPLFWSLFLLLFLSILIPYILSKRTIDTEESKRRKSTKIAIKRLKNAQICLKNNDFDSFFEEIEKSLWGYFADKFNVNSSKLSKETIEDYFNKNQISSDLQNQFINILSVCEFARYSPSSERFKKMEETLEKAKLIIVEVESNLKRK
;
A
#
# COMPACT_ATOMS: atom_id res chain seq x y z
N MET A 1 -90.49 -33.36 70.87
CA MET A 1 -91.06 -33.45 69.57
C MET A 1 -90.56 -32.27 68.81
N GLU A 2 -89.73 -32.46 67.88
CA GLU A 2 -89.80 -32.19 66.50
C GLU A 2 -88.36 -32.20 65.88
N LYS A 3 -88.28 -32.96 64.84
CA LYS A 3 -87.08 -33.20 64.10
C LYS A 3 -86.66 -32.00 63.24
N GLY A 4 -85.50 -31.45 63.49
CA GLY A 4 -84.86 -30.54 62.55
C GLY A 4 -84.01 -31.30 61.60
N LYS A 5 -84.25 -31.11 60.35
CA LYS A 5 -83.51 -31.78 59.22
C LYS A 5 -82.14 -31.22 59.07
N ASP A 6 -81.16 -32.06 59.12
CA ASP A 6 -79.80 -31.81 58.65
C ASP A 6 -79.79 -31.68 57.11
N TYR A 7 -79.62 -30.47 56.62
CA TYR A 7 -79.24 -30.26 55.24
C TYR A 7 -77.72 -30.28 55.12
N VAL A 8 -77.22 -31.42 54.76
CA VAL A 8 -75.84 -31.59 54.44
C VAL A 8 -75.59 -30.87 53.14
N SER A 9 -75.03 -29.70 53.19
CA SER A 9 -74.42 -29.07 52.06
C SER A 9 -73.05 -29.71 51.78
N LYS A 10 -73.07 -30.89 51.20
CA LYS A 10 -71.87 -31.68 50.94
C LYS A 10 -71.25 -31.44 49.62
N ASP A 11 -71.80 -30.57 48.84
CA ASP A 11 -71.36 -30.48 47.44
C ASP A 11 -70.62 -29.21 47.05
N THR A 12 -70.42 -28.27 48.01
CA THR A 12 -69.74 -27.02 47.65
C THR A 12 -68.24 -26.99 48.02
N SER A 13 -67.82 -27.91 48.85
CA SER A 13 -66.41 -27.91 49.32
C SER A 13 -65.45 -28.76 48.48
N THR A 14 -66.00 -29.69 47.65
CA THR A 14 -65.19 -30.59 46.86
C THR A 14 -64.82 -30.07 45.45
N THR A 15 -65.54 -29.04 45.00
CA THR A 15 -65.28 -28.50 43.65
C THR A 15 -64.25 -27.41 43.64
N ILE A 16 -63.88 -26.86 44.79
CA ILE A 16 -62.92 -25.76 44.88
C ILE A 16 -61.46 -26.28 45.01
N THR A 17 -61.29 -27.51 45.48
CA THR A 17 -59.97 -28.04 45.74
C THR A 17 -59.26 -28.67 44.49
N ASN A 18 -60.00 -28.83 43.38
CA ASN A 18 -59.45 -29.45 42.17
C ASN A 18 -59.18 -28.50 41.03
N THR A 19 -59.44 -27.23 41.17
CA THR A 19 -58.84 -26.20 40.34
C THR A 19 -57.50 -25.76 40.94
N SER A 20 -56.61 -26.70 41.10
CA SER A 20 -55.23 -26.34 41.06
C SER A 20 -55.03 -25.82 39.65
N LEU A 21 -55.16 -24.54 39.48
CA LEU A 21 -54.56 -23.86 38.34
C LEU A 21 -53.10 -24.26 38.34
N LYS A 22 -52.80 -25.36 37.61
CA LYS A 22 -51.46 -25.62 37.13
C LYS A 22 -51.13 -24.43 36.28
N PHE A 23 -50.63 -23.41 36.90
CA PHE A 23 -49.96 -22.34 36.26
C PHE A 23 -48.67 -22.93 35.68
N ASN A 24 -48.84 -23.66 34.57
CA ASN A 24 -47.76 -24.16 33.74
C ASN A 24 -47.08 -23.01 33.01
N GLY A 25 -47.18 -21.86 33.66
CA GLY A 25 -46.79 -20.66 33.03
C GLY A 25 -45.42 -20.21 33.29
N PHE A 26 -44.45 -20.98 33.46
CA PHE A 26 -43.10 -20.48 33.46
C PHE A 26 -42.06 -21.57 33.35
N SER A 27 -42.29 -22.38 32.40
CA SER A 27 -41.17 -23.07 31.82
C SER A 27 -40.53 -22.26 30.73
N LYS A 28 -39.84 -21.53 30.96
CA LYS A 28 -39.17 -20.63 30.84
C LYS A 28 -37.90 -20.67 30.50
N ILE A 29 -37.59 -20.06 29.56
CA ILE A 29 -36.38 -19.29 29.42
C ILE A 29 -35.11 -20.07 29.82
N LYS A 30 -35.06 -21.35 29.53
CA LYS A 30 -33.81 -22.08 29.37
C LYS A 30 -33.17 -21.77 28.00
N ASN A 31 -34.01 -21.27 27.08
CA ASN A 31 -33.51 -20.82 25.74
C ASN A 31 -32.85 -19.45 25.73
N ARG A 32 -32.98 -18.68 26.82
CA ARG A 32 -32.38 -17.35 26.90
C ARG A 32 -30.84 -17.39 26.97
N THR A 33 -30.30 -18.45 27.54
CA THR A 33 -28.84 -18.65 27.60
C THR A 33 -28.24 -19.12 26.27
N ILE A 34 -29.03 -19.87 25.49
CA ILE A 34 -28.57 -20.37 24.17
C ILE A 34 -28.51 -19.21 23.16
N ILE A 35 -29.53 -18.33 23.19
CA ILE A 35 -29.56 -17.15 22.35
C ILE A 35 -28.40 -16.21 22.73
N TYR A 36 -28.18 -16.00 24.03
CA TYR A 36 -27.11 -15.14 24.51
C TYR A 36 -25.71 -15.64 24.11
N ASN A 37 -25.47 -16.95 24.21
CA ASN A 37 -24.18 -17.55 23.82
C ASN A 37 -23.90 -17.46 22.30
N TRP A 38 -24.94 -17.41 21.46
CA TRP A 38 -24.76 -17.25 20.02
C TRP A 38 -24.62 -15.79 19.62
N PHE A 39 -25.38 -14.88 20.25
CA PHE A 39 -25.34 -13.45 19.91
C PHE A 39 -24.02 -12.78 20.28
N ILE A 40 -23.35 -13.22 21.33
CA ILE A 40 -22.06 -12.65 21.75
C ILE A 40 -20.99 -12.84 20.64
N PRO A 41 -20.70 -14.05 20.13
CA PRO A 41 -19.69 -14.20 19.08
C PRO A 41 -20.12 -13.52 17.77
N LEU A 42 -21.41 -13.51 17.44
CA LEU A 42 -21.93 -12.83 16.26
C LEU A 42 -21.75 -11.31 16.37
N PHE A 43 -22.01 -10.73 17.51
CA PHE A 43 -21.83 -9.31 17.77
C PHE A 43 -20.33 -8.91 17.71
N TRP A 44 -19.47 -9.71 18.32
CA TRP A 44 -18.04 -9.50 18.29
C TRP A 44 -17.46 -9.65 16.87
N SER A 45 -17.98 -10.60 16.08
CA SER A 45 -17.56 -10.76 14.69
C SER A 45 -17.96 -9.58 13.82
N LEU A 46 -19.18 -9.02 14.02
CA LEU A 46 -19.63 -7.83 13.33
C LEU A 46 -18.78 -6.60 13.70
N PHE A 47 -18.47 -6.48 14.99
CA PHE A 47 -17.62 -5.39 15.50
C PHE A 47 -16.18 -5.50 14.95
N LEU A 48 -15.64 -6.71 14.88
CA LEU A 48 -14.34 -6.98 14.27
C LEU A 48 -14.32 -6.61 12.76
N LEU A 49 -15.39 -6.95 12.03
CA LEU A 49 -15.53 -6.60 10.60
C LEU A 49 -15.58 -5.08 10.40
N LEU A 50 -16.35 -4.36 11.23
CA LEU A 50 -16.38 -2.90 11.19
C LEU A 50 -15.02 -2.29 11.52
N PHE A 51 -14.34 -2.83 12.53
CA PHE A 51 -13.01 -2.38 12.92
C PHE A 51 -11.98 -2.64 11.80
N LEU A 52 -12.03 -3.82 11.17
CA LEU A 52 -11.18 -4.13 10.01
C LEU A 52 -11.48 -3.22 8.82
N SER A 53 -12.76 -2.92 8.57
CA SER A 53 -13.19 -2.03 7.48
C SER A 53 -12.63 -0.61 7.61
N ILE A 54 -12.43 -0.13 8.85
CA ILE A 54 -11.81 1.18 9.11
C ILE A 54 -10.28 1.06 9.10
N LEU A 55 -9.74 -0.05 9.62
CA LEU A 55 -8.29 -0.23 9.74
C LEU A 55 -7.62 -0.46 8.38
N ILE A 56 -8.26 -1.23 7.49
CA ILE A 56 -7.72 -1.54 6.16
C ILE A 56 -7.50 -0.27 5.32
N PRO A 57 -8.49 0.63 5.11
CA PRO A 57 -8.28 1.87 4.37
C PRO A 57 -7.30 2.81 5.08
N TYR A 58 -7.26 2.82 6.42
CA TYR A 58 -6.28 3.62 7.17
C TYR A 58 -4.84 3.14 6.93
N ILE A 59 -4.61 1.82 6.93
CA ILE A 59 -3.27 1.24 6.65
C ILE A 59 -2.90 1.42 5.17
N LEU A 60 -3.87 1.22 4.25
CA LEU A 60 -3.67 1.43 2.81
C LEU A 60 -3.44 2.91 2.50
N SER A 61 -4.19 3.82 3.13
CA SER A 61 -4.00 5.26 2.99
C SER A 61 -2.63 5.71 3.49
N LYS A 62 -2.10 5.15 4.58
CA LYS A 62 -0.71 5.41 5.00
C LYS A 62 0.33 4.92 3.99
N ARG A 63 0.03 3.88 3.20
CA ARG A 63 0.91 3.42 2.12
C ARG A 63 0.81 4.29 0.86
N THR A 64 -0.34 4.92 0.63
CA THR A 64 -0.56 5.80 -0.53
C THR A 64 -0.21 7.26 -0.26
N ILE A 65 -0.12 7.69 0.99
CA ILE A 65 0.52 8.95 1.38
C ILE A 65 2.05 8.70 1.52
N ASP A 66 2.66 8.08 0.53
CA ASP A 66 3.99 8.47 0.16
C ASP A 66 3.83 9.87 -0.43
N THR A 67 3.89 10.87 0.42
CA THR A 67 3.90 12.27 0.03
C THR A 67 4.83 12.39 -1.17
N GLU A 68 4.49 13.19 -2.16
CA GLU A 68 5.37 13.42 -3.34
C GLU A 68 6.80 13.70 -2.91
N GLU A 69 6.96 14.32 -1.76
CA GLU A 69 8.24 14.56 -1.12
C GLU A 69 8.96 13.27 -0.66
N SER A 70 8.24 12.27 -0.17
CA SER A 70 8.81 10.96 0.18
C SER A 70 9.24 10.19 -1.07
N LYS A 71 8.46 10.25 -2.15
CA LYS A 71 8.85 9.70 -3.47
C LYS A 71 10.09 10.39 -4.00
N ARG A 72 10.15 11.72 -3.94
CA ARG A 72 11.32 12.52 -4.35
C ARG A 72 12.57 12.18 -3.55
N ARG A 73 12.46 11.93 -2.24
CA ARG A 73 13.61 11.50 -1.41
C ARG A 73 14.03 10.05 -1.68
N LYS A 74 13.07 9.19 -2.02
CA LYS A 74 13.34 7.78 -2.35
C LYS A 74 13.92 7.61 -3.76
N SER A 75 13.59 8.48 -4.71
CA SER A 75 14.04 8.39 -6.10
C SER A 75 15.56 8.29 -6.23
N THR A 76 16.29 9.13 -5.51
CA THR A 76 17.75 9.11 -5.48
C THR A 76 18.31 7.79 -4.95
N LYS A 77 17.72 7.26 -3.87
CA LYS A 77 18.15 5.96 -3.30
C LYS A 77 17.90 4.80 -4.25
N ILE A 78 16.77 4.83 -4.95
CA ILE A 78 16.40 3.80 -5.94
C ILE A 78 17.35 3.89 -7.14
N ALA A 79 17.63 5.08 -7.65
CA ALA A 79 18.58 5.30 -8.73
C ALA A 79 19.99 4.79 -8.38
N ILE A 80 20.51 5.15 -7.20
CA ILE A 80 21.80 4.67 -6.73
C ILE A 80 21.81 3.13 -6.59
N LYS A 81 20.70 2.53 -6.15
CA LYS A 81 20.59 1.06 -6.07
C LYS A 81 20.67 0.41 -7.47
N ARG A 82 20.00 0.99 -8.48
CA ARG A 82 20.08 0.52 -9.87
C ARG A 82 21.47 0.70 -10.43
N LEU A 83 22.15 1.81 -10.14
CA LEU A 83 23.55 2.00 -10.52
C LEU A 83 24.50 0.97 -9.91
N LYS A 84 24.19 0.42 -8.71
CA LYS A 84 24.91 -0.73 -8.17
C LYS A 84 24.72 -2.00 -9.01
N ASN A 85 23.51 -2.21 -9.56
CA ASN A 85 23.28 -3.33 -10.49
C ASN A 85 24.11 -3.14 -11.76
N ALA A 86 24.13 -1.94 -12.33
CA ALA A 86 25.00 -1.63 -13.46
C ALA A 86 26.48 -1.89 -13.14
N GLN A 87 26.94 -1.60 -11.91
CA GLN A 87 28.30 -1.91 -11.47
C GLN A 87 28.59 -3.42 -11.42
N ILE A 88 27.58 -4.25 -11.10
CA ILE A 88 27.69 -5.71 -11.15
C ILE A 88 27.79 -6.17 -12.61
N CYS A 89 26.97 -5.62 -13.50
CA CYS A 89 27.03 -5.90 -14.94
C CYS A 89 28.40 -5.52 -15.54
N LEU A 90 28.96 -4.39 -15.10
CA LEU A 90 30.33 -3.97 -15.49
C LEU A 90 31.38 -5.02 -15.10
N LYS A 91 31.33 -5.53 -13.87
CA LYS A 91 32.25 -6.56 -13.39
C LYS A 91 32.11 -7.89 -14.14
N ASN A 92 30.89 -8.20 -14.58
CA ASN A 92 30.60 -9.42 -15.32
C ASN A 92 30.83 -9.28 -16.84
N ASN A 93 31.24 -8.11 -17.31
CA ASN A 93 31.36 -7.77 -18.75
C ASN A 93 30.04 -7.95 -19.52
N ASP A 94 28.90 -7.77 -18.85
CA ASP A 94 27.57 -7.81 -19.44
C ASP A 94 27.18 -6.42 -19.95
N PHE A 95 27.53 -6.18 -21.23
CA PHE A 95 27.39 -4.86 -21.85
C PHE A 95 25.93 -4.41 -22.01
N ASP A 96 25.08 -5.31 -22.46
CA ASP A 96 23.71 -4.96 -22.80
C ASP A 96 22.91 -4.65 -21.53
N SER A 97 23.00 -5.51 -20.52
CA SER A 97 22.37 -5.28 -19.22
C SER A 97 22.94 -4.04 -18.51
N PHE A 98 24.23 -3.73 -18.70
CA PHE A 98 24.85 -2.55 -18.10
C PHE A 98 24.19 -1.26 -18.57
N PHE A 99 24.14 -1.04 -19.88
CA PHE A 99 23.57 0.19 -20.43
C PHE A 99 22.07 0.28 -20.18
N GLU A 100 21.36 -0.85 -20.19
CA GLU A 100 19.95 -0.92 -19.82
C GLU A 100 19.71 -0.51 -18.35
N GLU A 101 20.54 -0.97 -17.42
CA GLU A 101 20.43 -0.60 -16.00
C GLU A 101 20.76 0.89 -15.76
N ILE A 102 21.72 1.47 -16.46
CA ILE A 102 22.00 2.92 -16.42
C ILE A 102 20.79 3.70 -16.93
N GLU A 103 20.28 3.34 -18.11
CA GLU A 103 19.12 3.99 -18.73
C GLU A 103 17.89 3.93 -17.81
N LYS A 104 17.54 2.75 -17.28
CA LYS A 104 16.47 2.55 -16.32
C LYS A 104 16.65 3.36 -15.03
N SER A 105 17.90 3.51 -14.60
CA SER A 105 18.22 4.30 -13.41
C SER A 105 17.93 5.78 -13.64
N LEU A 106 18.38 6.33 -14.74
CA LEU A 106 18.21 7.76 -15.06
C LEU A 106 16.76 8.11 -15.37
N TRP A 107 16.06 7.33 -16.18
CA TRP A 107 14.65 7.53 -16.48
C TRP A 107 13.78 7.37 -15.22
N GLY A 108 14.06 6.35 -14.43
CA GLY A 108 13.34 6.13 -13.16
C GLY A 108 13.60 7.25 -12.14
N TYR A 109 14.84 7.75 -12.06
CA TYR A 109 15.17 8.90 -11.23
C TYR A 109 14.37 10.13 -11.65
N PHE A 110 14.38 10.46 -12.94
CA PHE A 110 13.67 11.61 -13.49
C PHE A 110 12.15 11.49 -13.25
N ALA A 111 11.56 10.35 -13.59
CA ALA A 111 10.13 10.08 -13.41
C ALA A 111 9.69 10.27 -11.95
N ASP A 112 10.42 9.64 -11.02
CA ASP A 112 10.08 9.69 -9.59
C ASP A 112 10.37 11.08 -8.98
N LYS A 113 11.45 11.73 -9.42
CA LYS A 113 11.86 13.02 -8.87
C LYS A 113 10.92 14.15 -9.27
N PHE A 114 10.50 14.16 -10.53
CA PHE A 114 9.64 15.20 -11.09
C PHE A 114 8.16 14.79 -11.18
N ASN A 115 7.81 13.59 -10.67
CA ASN A 115 6.46 13.02 -10.72
C ASN A 115 5.88 12.97 -12.15
N VAL A 116 6.72 12.53 -13.09
CA VAL A 116 6.35 12.40 -14.50
C VAL A 116 5.87 10.98 -14.78
N ASN A 117 4.76 10.85 -15.50
CA ASN A 117 4.30 9.52 -15.92
C ASN A 117 5.28 8.91 -16.94
N SER A 118 5.57 7.62 -16.80
CA SER A 118 6.48 6.89 -17.69
C SER A 118 6.11 6.97 -19.19
N SER A 119 4.83 7.13 -19.51
CA SER A 119 4.35 7.31 -20.89
C SER A 119 4.71 8.66 -21.51
N LYS A 120 5.15 9.63 -20.69
CA LYS A 120 5.54 10.99 -21.13
C LYS A 120 7.04 11.23 -21.04
N LEU A 121 7.83 10.17 -20.81
CA LEU A 121 9.27 10.30 -20.73
C LEU A 121 9.86 10.48 -22.12
N SER A 122 10.46 11.63 -22.36
CA SER A 122 11.20 11.97 -23.58
C SER A 122 12.31 12.97 -23.25
N LYS A 123 13.25 13.18 -24.18
CA LYS A 123 14.33 14.16 -24.00
C LYS A 123 13.77 15.59 -23.90
N GLU A 124 12.75 15.90 -24.66
CA GLU A 124 12.05 17.19 -24.62
C GLU A 124 11.38 17.40 -23.24
N THR A 125 10.81 16.36 -22.68
CA THR A 125 10.22 16.45 -21.33
C THR A 125 11.30 16.73 -20.28
N ILE A 126 12.51 16.16 -20.41
CA ILE A 126 13.64 16.49 -19.52
C ILE A 126 13.98 17.97 -19.64
N GLU A 127 14.08 18.49 -20.86
CA GLU A 127 14.35 19.91 -21.12
C GLU A 127 13.35 20.83 -20.46
N ASP A 128 12.07 20.56 -20.67
CA ASP A 128 10.97 21.34 -20.08
C ASP A 128 11.02 21.38 -18.55
N TYR A 129 11.19 20.20 -17.92
CA TYR A 129 11.24 20.11 -16.46
C TYR A 129 12.51 20.72 -15.87
N PHE A 130 13.66 20.58 -16.52
CA PHE A 130 14.91 21.18 -16.07
C PHE A 130 14.84 22.70 -16.17
N ASN A 131 14.31 23.22 -17.27
CA ASN A 131 14.08 24.66 -17.44
C ASN A 131 13.10 25.21 -16.39
N LYS A 132 11.98 24.52 -16.19
CA LYS A 132 10.98 24.90 -15.16
C LYS A 132 11.56 24.92 -13.75
N ASN A 133 12.46 24.00 -13.45
CA ASN A 133 13.14 23.93 -12.16
C ASN A 133 14.46 24.72 -12.13
N GLN A 134 14.77 25.50 -13.19
CA GLN A 134 15.96 26.35 -13.30
C GLN A 134 17.27 25.53 -13.05
N ILE A 135 17.30 24.28 -13.52
CA ILE A 135 18.50 23.47 -13.54
C ILE A 135 19.36 23.98 -14.69
N SER A 136 20.68 24.03 -14.51
CA SER A 136 21.57 24.59 -15.51
C SER A 136 21.50 23.79 -16.82
N SER A 137 21.60 24.49 -17.95
CA SER A 137 21.63 23.88 -19.29
C SER A 137 22.79 22.89 -19.47
N ASP A 138 23.88 23.09 -18.75
CA ASP A 138 25.01 22.16 -18.74
C ASP A 138 24.63 20.81 -18.13
N LEU A 139 23.99 20.80 -16.96
CA LEU A 139 23.49 19.56 -16.32
C LEU A 139 22.41 18.89 -17.17
N GLN A 140 21.54 19.64 -17.83
CA GLN A 140 20.57 19.14 -18.77
C GLN A 140 21.23 18.38 -19.93
N ASN A 141 22.20 19.04 -20.58
CA ASN A 141 22.94 18.47 -21.70
C ASN A 141 23.72 17.20 -21.29
N GLN A 142 24.34 17.22 -20.11
CA GLN A 142 25.05 16.05 -19.58
C GLN A 142 24.08 14.89 -19.31
N PHE A 143 22.91 15.16 -18.74
CA PHE A 143 21.89 14.13 -18.46
C PHE A 143 21.40 13.47 -19.76
N ILE A 144 21.05 14.26 -20.77
CA ILE A 144 20.59 13.82 -22.09
C ILE A 144 21.72 13.08 -22.82
N ASN A 145 22.96 13.55 -22.71
CA ASN A 145 24.11 12.90 -23.35
C ASN A 145 24.34 11.48 -22.79
N ILE A 146 24.23 11.27 -21.47
CA ILE A 146 24.37 9.93 -20.88
C ILE A 146 23.28 8.99 -21.39
N LEU A 147 22.03 9.45 -21.49
CA LEU A 147 20.93 8.66 -22.07
C LEU A 147 21.23 8.30 -23.53
N SER A 148 21.71 9.25 -24.32
CA SER A 148 22.09 9.02 -25.73
C SER A 148 23.22 8.02 -25.85
N VAL A 149 24.24 8.08 -24.99
CA VAL A 149 25.32 7.08 -24.95
C VAL A 149 24.76 5.69 -24.65
N CYS A 150 23.80 5.56 -23.72
CA CYS A 150 23.19 4.26 -23.43
C CYS A 150 22.41 3.71 -24.63
N GLU A 151 21.64 4.55 -25.34
CA GLU A 151 20.92 4.17 -26.56
C GLU A 151 21.87 3.70 -27.64
N PHE A 152 22.95 4.47 -27.92
CA PHE A 152 23.92 4.16 -28.94
C PHE A 152 24.81 2.94 -28.63
N ALA A 153 25.06 2.69 -27.34
CA ALA A 153 25.94 1.60 -26.93
C ALA A 153 25.43 0.22 -27.38
N ARG A 154 24.15 0.06 -27.54
CA ARG A 154 23.53 -1.20 -28.03
C ARG A 154 23.94 -1.54 -29.46
N TYR A 155 24.31 -0.53 -30.24
CA TYR A 155 24.66 -0.67 -31.66
C TYR A 155 26.18 -0.54 -31.93
N SER A 156 26.99 -0.23 -30.91
CA SER A 156 28.41 -0.01 -31.01
C SER A 156 29.21 -1.31 -30.98
N PRO A 157 30.39 -1.38 -31.64
CA PRO A 157 31.31 -2.52 -31.55
C PRO A 157 31.74 -2.80 -30.09
N SER A 158 31.92 -4.07 -29.75
CA SER A 158 32.21 -4.50 -28.37
C SER A 158 33.50 -3.93 -27.78
N SER A 159 34.52 -3.70 -28.61
CA SER A 159 35.83 -3.16 -28.17
C SER A 159 35.76 -1.73 -27.61
N GLU A 160 34.86 -0.90 -28.11
CA GLU A 160 34.69 0.47 -27.64
C GLU A 160 33.74 0.54 -26.43
N ARG A 161 32.83 -0.42 -26.27
CA ARG A 161 31.82 -0.44 -25.20
C ARG A 161 32.47 -0.51 -23.82
N PHE A 162 33.49 -1.34 -23.64
CA PHE A 162 34.14 -1.56 -22.37
C PHE A 162 34.69 -0.26 -21.77
N LYS A 163 35.44 0.50 -22.56
CA LYS A 163 36.01 1.78 -22.12
C LYS A 163 34.95 2.81 -21.76
N LYS A 164 33.83 2.79 -22.47
CA LYS A 164 32.70 3.70 -22.21
C LYS A 164 31.88 3.32 -20.96
N MET A 165 31.87 2.05 -20.53
CA MET A 165 31.06 1.60 -19.40
C MET A 165 31.48 2.28 -18.09
N GLU A 166 32.78 2.26 -17.77
CA GLU A 166 33.29 2.84 -16.53
C GLU A 166 33.07 4.35 -16.48
N GLU A 167 33.39 5.04 -17.58
CA GLU A 167 33.14 6.47 -17.71
C GLU A 167 31.65 6.83 -17.59
N THR A 168 30.77 6.05 -18.24
CA THR A 168 29.34 6.27 -18.22
C THR A 168 28.75 6.05 -16.81
N LEU A 169 29.24 5.04 -16.08
CA LEU A 169 28.80 4.78 -14.70
C LEU A 169 29.15 5.94 -13.76
N GLU A 170 30.37 6.45 -13.86
CA GLU A 170 30.79 7.57 -13.00
C GLU A 170 30.02 8.86 -13.37
N LYS A 171 29.85 9.16 -14.65
CA LYS A 171 29.04 10.28 -15.10
C LYS A 171 27.57 10.16 -14.63
N ALA A 172 26.98 8.96 -14.69
CA ALA A 172 25.61 8.73 -14.23
C ALA A 172 25.46 8.92 -12.70
N LYS A 173 26.47 8.56 -11.91
CA LYS A 173 26.48 8.84 -10.48
C LYS A 173 26.59 10.33 -10.19
N LEU A 174 27.52 11.01 -10.85
CA LEU A 174 27.76 12.44 -10.66
C LEU A 174 26.53 13.27 -11.02
N ILE A 175 25.92 13.02 -12.18
CA ILE A 175 24.78 13.81 -12.63
C ILE A 175 23.59 13.73 -11.68
N ILE A 176 23.30 12.54 -11.09
CA ILE A 176 22.23 12.39 -10.10
C ILE A 176 22.53 13.24 -8.85
N VAL A 177 23.78 13.23 -8.37
CA VAL A 177 24.21 14.00 -7.20
C VAL A 177 24.14 15.51 -7.49
N GLU A 178 24.56 15.94 -8.64
CA GLU A 178 24.56 17.35 -9.02
C GLU A 178 23.15 17.90 -9.24
N VAL A 179 22.26 17.16 -9.89
CA VAL A 179 20.83 17.52 -10.00
C VAL A 179 20.19 17.63 -8.60
N GLU A 180 20.48 16.68 -7.69
CA GLU A 180 20.00 16.74 -6.31
C GLU A 180 20.53 17.95 -5.56
N SER A 181 21.81 18.29 -5.73
CA SER A 181 22.41 19.45 -5.06
C SER A 181 21.81 20.76 -5.56
N ASN A 182 21.51 20.83 -6.85
CA ASN A 182 20.89 22.00 -7.48
C ASN A 182 19.45 22.19 -6.99
N LEU A 183 18.67 21.09 -6.87
CA LEU A 183 17.30 21.13 -6.36
C LEU A 183 17.19 21.41 -4.84
N LYS A 184 18.25 21.15 -4.06
CA LYS A 184 18.28 21.43 -2.60
C LYS A 184 18.69 22.86 -2.27
N ARG A 185 19.34 23.55 -3.20
CA ARG A 185 19.76 24.95 -3.00
C ARG A 185 18.62 25.96 -3.11
N LYS A 186 17.44 25.49 -3.48
CA LYS A 186 16.23 26.30 -3.56
C LYS A 186 15.27 25.98 -2.40
#